data_ba5d4cff9da8bebef1b91afb1da8b3b7
#
_entry.id   ba5d4cff9da8bebef1b91afb1da8b3b7
#
_cell.length_a   1.000
_cell.length_b   1.000
_cell.length_c   1.000
_cell.angle_alpha   90.00
_cell.angle_beta   90.00
_cell.angle_gamma   90.00
#
_symmetry.space_group_name_H-M   'P 1'
#
loop_
_entity.id
_entity.type
_entity.pdbx_description
1 polymer ?
#
loop_
_entity_poly.entity_id
_entity_poly.type
_entity_poly.pdbx_seq_one_letter_code
_entity_poly.pdbx_strand_id
1 'polypeptide(L)'
;MKIEMMCSKIHRATVTDANLNYIGSITIDEKLMKAANLLEFQKVEILDVNNGERFATYVIKGQKDGEICLNGAAARKVCVGDIVIIVAYASMEFQEAKSFKPTIVHVNNKNKIDG
;
A
#
# COMPACT_ATOMS: atom_id res chain seq x y z
N MET A 1 13.54 -14.99 -19.05
CA MET A 1 12.38 -14.08 -19.24
C MET A 1 11.88 -13.65 -17.89
N LYS A 2 11.73 -12.34 -17.72
CA LYS A 2 11.28 -11.79 -16.44
C LYS A 2 9.79 -11.52 -16.49
N ILE A 3 9.13 -11.72 -15.35
CA ILE A 3 7.72 -11.36 -15.20
C ILE A 3 7.53 -10.51 -13.94
N GLU A 4 6.45 -9.74 -13.93
CA GLU A 4 6.08 -8.97 -12.75
C GLU A 4 5.19 -9.82 -11.86
N MET A 5 5.57 -9.92 -10.59
CA MET A 5 4.81 -10.68 -9.60
C MET A 5 4.43 -9.77 -8.45
N MET A 6 3.24 -9.96 -7.89
CA MET A 6 2.90 -9.31 -6.64
C MET A 6 3.86 -9.82 -5.58
N CYS A 7 4.63 -8.90 -4.99
CA CYS A 7 5.61 -9.28 -3.96
C CYS A 7 5.13 -8.96 -2.55
N SER A 8 4.20 -8.00 -2.41
CA SER A 8 3.71 -7.60 -1.10
C SER A 8 2.32 -6.99 -1.22
N LYS A 9 1.54 -7.15 -0.17
CA LYS A 9 0.18 -6.60 -0.12
C LYS A 9 -0.18 -6.28 1.31
N ILE A 10 -0.73 -5.07 1.54
CA ILE A 10 -1.45 -4.74 2.77
C ILE A 10 -2.92 -4.80 2.40
N HIS A 11 -3.64 -5.76 2.98
CA HIS A 11 -4.99 -6.08 2.56
C HIS A 11 -6.01 -5.35 3.43
N ARG A 12 -6.84 -4.51 2.78
CA ARG A 12 -8.01 -3.86 3.37
C ARG A 12 -7.66 -2.90 4.51
N ALA A 13 -6.67 -2.05 4.26
CA ALA A 13 -6.36 -0.94 5.16
C ALA A 13 -7.41 0.16 5.03
N THR A 14 -7.61 0.92 6.10
CA THR A 14 -8.55 2.04 6.13
C THR A 14 -7.79 3.34 5.95
N VAL A 15 -8.25 4.18 5.01
CA VAL A 15 -7.66 5.51 4.79
C VAL A 15 -7.96 6.38 6.00
N THR A 16 -6.90 6.89 6.64
CA THR A 16 -7.04 7.71 7.85
C THR A 16 -7.04 9.20 7.55
N ASP A 17 -6.45 9.62 6.44
CA ASP A 17 -6.41 11.03 6.06
C ASP A 17 -6.14 11.16 4.55
N ALA A 18 -6.46 12.33 4.01
CA ALA A 18 -6.22 12.64 2.60
C ALA A 18 -5.84 14.12 2.51
N ASN A 19 -4.60 14.41 2.12
CA ASN A 19 -4.05 15.76 2.15
C ASN A 19 -3.67 16.22 0.75
N LEU A 20 -4.53 17.02 0.12
CA LEU A 20 -4.32 17.53 -1.24
C LEU A 20 -3.10 18.42 -1.37
N ASN A 21 -2.73 19.11 -0.30
CA ASN A 21 -1.70 20.14 -0.33
C ASN A 21 -0.31 19.64 0.02
N TYR A 22 -0.15 18.32 0.11
CA TYR A 22 1.13 17.70 0.41
C TYR A 22 1.71 17.11 -0.87
N ILE A 23 3.00 16.75 -0.84
CA ILE A 23 3.67 16.10 -1.98
C ILE A 23 3.00 14.74 -2.22
N GLY A 24 2.68 14.44 -3.49
CA GLY A 24 1.94 13.23 -3.86
C GLY A 24 2.64 11.97 -3.41
N SER A 25 1.92 11.12 -2.63
CA SER A 25 2.48 9.91 -2.06
C SER A 25 1.42 9.20 -1.23
N ILE A 26 1.79 8.06 -0.64
CA ILE A 26 0.99 7.44 0.43
C ILE A 26 1.88 7.33 1.67
N THR A 27 1.44 7.93 2.77
CA THR A 27 2.11 7.79 4.05
C THR A 27 1.58 6.56 4.75
N ILE A 28 2.46 5.62 5.07
CA ILE A 28 2.10 4.34 5.69
C ILE A 28 2.81 4.23 7.03
N ASP A 29 2.08 3.83 8.06
CA ASP A 29 2.66 3.50 9.37
C ASP A 29 3.90 2.62 9.18
N GLU A 30 5.01 3.03 9.76
CA GLU A 30 6.29 2.32 9.62
C GLU A 30 6.18 0.84 10.00
N LYS A 31 5.37 0.52 10.99
CA LYS A 31 5.16 -0.87 11.41
C LYS A 31 4.53 -1.71 10.31
N LEU A 32 3.60 -1.13 9.56
CA LEU A 32 2.98 -1.80 8.42
C LEU A 32 3.97 -1.96 7.28
N MET A 33 4.81 -0.93 7.05
CA MET A 33 5.85 -1.01 6.03
C MET A 33 6.79 -2.17 6.31
N LYS A 34 7.24 -2.30 7.57
CA LYS A 34 8.14 -3.38 7.95
C LYS A 34 7.48 -4.74 7.78
N ALA A 35 6.24 -4.89 8.22
CA ALA A 35 5.52 -6.15 8.10
C ALA A 35 5.33 -6.55 6.63
N ALA A 36 5.12 -5.58 5.76
CA ALA A 36 4.88 -5.81 4.33
C ALA A 36 6.16 -5.79 3.50
N ASN A 37 7.33 -5.57 4.11
CA ASN A 37 8.60 -5.44 3.41
C ASN A 37 8.60 -4.32 2.38
N LEU A 38 7.96 -3.20 2.71
CA LEU A 38 7.94 -2.02 1.86
C LEU A 38 9.01 -1.04 2.30
N LEU A 39 9.67 -0.44 1.31
CA LEU A 39 10.69 0.59 1.55
C LEU A 39 10.11 1.96 1.24
N GLU A 40 10.66 2.98 1.89
CA GLU A 40 10.33 4.37 1.55
C GLU A 40 10.69 4.62 0.10
N PHE A 41 9.82 5.36 -0.59
CA PHE A 41 9.92 5.70 -2.02
C PHE A 41 9.62 4.55 -2.98
N GLN A 42 9.28 3.39 -2.47
CA GLN A 42 8.90 2.27 -3.33
C GLN A 42 7.56 2.55 -3.99
N LYS A 43 7.47 2.22 -5.28
CA LYS A 43 6.22 2.35 -6.03
C LYS A 43 5.22 1.30 -5.55
N VAL A 44 3.99 1.73 -5.33
CA VAL A 44 2.88 0.83 -4.98
C VAL A 44 1.65 1.19 -5.80
N GLU A 45 0.75 0.23 -5.95
CA GLU A 45 -0.59 0.48 -6.48
C GLU A 45 -1.58 0.48 -5.34
N ILE A 46 -2.53 1.42 -5.42
CA ILE A 46 -3.60 1.56 -4.45
C ILE A 46 -4.90 1.15 -5.13
N LEU A 47 -5.60 0.21 -4.54
CA LEU A 47 -6.88 -0.29 -5.04
C LEU A 47 -7.95 0.11 -4.03
N ASP A 48 -8.80 1.07 -4.40
CA ASP A 48 -9.86 1.54 -3.50
C ASP A 48 -11.10 0.67 -3.68
N VAL A 49 -11.46 -0.06 -2.64
CA VAL A 49 -12.57 -1.01 -2.68
C VAL A 49 -13.91 -0.30 -2.80
N ASN A 50 -14.01 0.92 -2.25
CA ASN A 50 -15.28 1.64 -2.19
C ASN A 50 -15.66 2.31 -3.51
N ASN A 51 -14.67 2.80 -4.28
CA ASN A 51 -14.97 3.50 -5.54
C ASN A 51 -14.40 2.83 -6.78
N GLY A 52 -13.60 1.76 -6.61
CA GLY A 52 -13.04 1.02 -7.73
C GLY A 52 -11.83 1.66 -8.39
N GLU A 53 -11.34 2.77 -7.87
CA GLU A 53 -10.16 3.43 -8.42
C GLU A 53 -8.91 2.57 -8.20
N ARG A 54 -8.04 2.56 -9.21
CA ARG A 54 -6.76 1.87 -9.16
C ARG A 54 -5.71 2.86 -9.66
N PHE A 55 -4.72 3.18 -8.83
CA PHE A 55 -3.71 4.17 -9.21
C PHE A 55 -2.39 3.85 -8.53
N ALA A 56 -1.30 4.38 -9.09
CA ALA A 56 0.04 4.17 -8.57
C ALA A 56 0.53 5.42 -7.86
N THR A 57 1.30 5.20 -6.80
CA THR A 57 1.99 6.26 -6.09
C THR A 57 3.25 5.66 -5.45
N TYR A 58 3.87 6.34 -4.52
CA TYR A 58 5.04 5.82 -3.80
C TYR A 58 4.88 6.03 -2.29
N VAL A 59 5.63 5.25 -1.53
CA VAL A 59 5.49 5.15 -0.08
C VAL A 59 6.33 6.21 0.63
N ILE A 60 5.75 6.85 1.64
CA ILE A 60 6.46 7.69 2.60
C ILE A 60 6.23 7.08 3.98
N LYS A 61 7.29 7.07 4.79
CA LYS A 61 7.26 6.51 6.14
C LYS A 61 6.41 7.38 7.06
N GLY A 62 5.43 6.77 7.71
CA GLY A 62 4.56 7.43 8.67
C GLY A 62 4.98 7.16 10.10
N GLN A 63 4.77 8.15 10.96
CA GLN A 63 5.15 8.09 12.36
C GLN A 63 3.97 7.81 13.28
N LYS A 64 2.75 7.91 12.77
CA LYS A 64 1.54 7.71 13.58
C LYS A 64 1.04 6.28 13.47
N ASP A 65 0.54 5.75 14.58
CA ASP A 65 -0.04 4.41 14.64
C ASP A 65 -1.21 4.29 13.65
N GLY A 66 -1.15 3.26 12.82
CA GLY A 66 -2.23 2.97 11.87
C GLY A 66 -2.41 3.97 10.76
N GLU A 67 -1.42 4.83 10.52
CA GLU A 67 -1.54 5.89 9.53
C GLU A 67 -1.54 5.34 8.11
N ILE A 68 -2.57 5.71 7.35
CA ILE A 68 -2.67 5.48 5.90
C ILE A 68 -3.20 6.79 5.32
N CYS A 69 -2.31 7.63 4.83
CA CYS A 69 -2.68 8.96 4.34
C CYS A 69 -2.32 9.10 2.86
N LEU A 70 -3.29 9.45 2.05
CA LEU A 70 -3.07 9.71 0.63
C LEU A 70 -2.79 11.20 0.44
N ASN A 71 -1.70 11.53 -0.25
CA ASN A 71 -1.19 12.90 -0.35
C ASN A 71 -1.20 13.39 -1.80
N GLY A 72 -1.38 14.70 -1.97
CA GLY A 72 -1.33 15.33 -3.28
C GLY A 72 -2.43 14.83 -4.21
N ALA A 73 -2.08 14.57 -5.47
CA ALA A 73 -3.07 14.12 -6.46
C ALA A 73 -3.77 12.83 -6.04
N ALA A 74 -3.07 11.93 -5.33
CA ALA A 74 -3.66 10.68 -4.87
C ALA A 74 -4.82 10.92 -3.90
N ALA A 75 -4.79 12.03 -3.15
CA ALA A 75 -5.88 12.36 -2.22
C ALA A 75 -7.22 12.56 -2.92
N ARG A 76 -7.20 12.91 -4.21
CA ARG A 76 -8.43 13.07 -5.00
C ARG A 76 -9.11 11.75 -5.33
N LYS A 77 -8.39 10.65 -5.23
CA LYS A 77 -8.87 9.32 -5.63
C LYS A 77 -9.54 8.57 -4.50
N VAL A 78 -9.45 9.08 -3.27
CA VAL A 78 -9.95 8.37 -2.08
C VAL A 78 -10.74 9.31 -1.19
N CYS A 79 -11.52 8.72 -0.28
CA CYS A 79 -12.15 9.44 0.82
C CYS A 79 -11.65 8.84 2.12
N VAL A 80 -11.52 9.68 3.15
CA VAL A 80 -11.19 9.18 4.49
C VAL A 80 -12.23 8.13 4.89
N GLY A 81 -11.76 7.00 5.40
CA GLY A 81 -12.61 5.87 5.74
C GLY A 81 -12.73 4.81 4.66
N ASP A 82 -12.27 5.09 3.44
CA ASP A 82 -12.27 4.09 2.38
C ASP A 82 -11.39 2.91 2.75
N ILE A 83 -11.78 1.74 2.26
CA ILE A 83 -10.98 0.52 2.37
C ILE A 83 -10.10 0.43 1.13
N VAL A 84 -8.79 0.30 1.33
CA VAL A 84 -7.84 0.20 0.22
C VAL A 84 -6.98 -1.04 0.36
N ILE A 85 -6.49 -1.53 -0.77
CA ILE A 85 -5.50 -2.59 -0.83
C ILE A 85 -4.24 -1.97 -1.42
N ILE A 86 -3.11 -2.14 -0.74
CA ILE A 86 -1.83 -1.57 -1.14
C ILE A 86 -0.99 -2.72 -1.66
N VAL A 87 -0.56 -2.64 -2.92
CA VAL A 87 0.11 -3.76 -3.60
C VAL A 87 1.44 -3.29 -4.18
N ALA A 88 2.48 -4.08 -3.96
CA ALA A 88 3.78 -3.86 -4.59
C ALA A 88 4.10 -5.03 -5.51
N TYR A 89 4.77 -4.75 -6.61
CA TYR A 89 5.18 -5.74 -7.60
C TYR A 89 6.69 -5.73 -7.72
N ALA A 90 7.25 -6.88 -8.07
CA ALA A 90 8.67 -7.01 -8.34
C ALA A 90 8.88 -7.83 -9.61
N SER A 91 9.90 -7.47 -10.37
CA SER A 91 10.29 -8.21 -11.56
C SER A 91 11.24 -9.32 -11.16
N MET A 92 10.99 -10.52 -11.63
CA MET A 92 11.85 -11.67 -11.33
C MET A 92 11.85 -12.65 -12.48
N GLU A 93 12.85 -13.52 -12.49
CA GLU A 93 12.91 -14.59 -13.50
C GLU A 93 11.72 -15.53 -13.35
N PHE A 94 11.22 -16.02 -14.48
CA PHE A 94 10.05 -16.90 -14.50
C PHE A 94 10.24 -18.13 -13.59
N GLN A 95 11.45 -18.69 -13.58
CA GLN A 95 11.72 -19.87 -12.74
C GLN A 95 11.65 -19.53 -11.25
N GLU A 96 12.16 -18.38 -10.86
CA GLU A 96 12.07 -17.89 -9.49
C GLU A 96 10.62 -17.66 -9.09
N ALA A 97 9.83 -17.10 -10.00
CA ALA A 97 8.43 -16.77 -9.75
C ALA A 97 7.58 -18.00 -9.42
N LYS A 98 7.95 -19.16 -9.95
CA LYS A 98 7.18 -20.40 -9.72
C LYS A 98 7.10 -20.78 -8.25
N SER A 99 8.12 -20.45 -7.47
CA SER A 99 8.17 -20.80 -6.04
C SER A 99 8.12 -19.57 -5.13
N PHE A 100 7.99 -18.39 -5.70
CA PHE A 100 7.96 -17.14 -4.92
C PHE A 100 6.66 -17.04 -4.14
N LYS A 101 6.77 -16.64 -2.87
CA LYS A 101 5.60 -16.41 -2.01
C LYS A 101 5.56 -14.94 -1.59
N PRO A 102 4.49 -14.23 -1.95
CA PRO A 102 4.37 -12.82 -1.55
C PRO A 102 4.13 -12.68 -0.05
N THR A 103 4.49 -11.51 0.46
CA THR A 103 4.19 -11.13 1.84
C THR A 103 2.82 -10.46 1.86
N ILE A 104 1.88 -11.03 2.59
CA ILE A 104 0.52 -10.48 2.67
C ILE A 104 0.24 -10.13 4.13
N VAL A 105 -0.10 -8.86 4.37
CA VAL A 105 -0.40 -8.35 5.70
C VAL A 105 -1.90 -8.05 5.77
N HIS A 106 -2.58 -8.68 6.73
CA HIS A 106 -3.99 -8.39 7.01
C HIS A 106 -4.07 -7.43 8.19
N VAL A 107 -4.94 -6.44 8.09
CA VAL A 107 -5.13 -5.46 9.15
C VAL A 107 -6.61 -5.36 9.51
N ASN A 108 -6.87 -4.89 10.73
CA ASN A 108 -8.23 -4.62 11.19
C ASN A 108 -8.64 -3.18 10.83
N ASN A 109 -9.81 -2.73 11.29
CA ASN A 109 -10.33 -1.41 10.93
C ASN A 109 -9.56 -0.24 11.55
N LYS A 110 -8.60 -0.52 12.42
CA LYS A 110 -7.69 0.49 12.97
C LYS A 110 -6.28 0.36 12.39
N ASN A 111 -6.16 -0.40 11.30
CA ASN A 111 -4.89 -0.67 10.61
C ASN A 111 -3.86 -1.34 11.52
N LYS A 112 -4.33 -2.14 12.48
CA LYS A 112 -3.46 -2.98 13.29
C LYS A 112 -3.32 -4.34 12.62
N ILE A 113 -2.12 -4.89 12.67
CA ILE A 113 -1.85 -6.20 12.07
C ILE A 113 -2.71 -7.25 12.76
N ASP A 114 -3.43 -8.01 11.95
CA ASP A 114 -4.40 -9.00 12.40
C ASP A 114 -3.85 -10.39 12.15
N GLY A 115 -3.60 -11.09 13.22
CA GLY A 115 -3.13 -12.45 13.18
C GLY A 115 -1.72 -12.66 12.79
#